data_d306d911da29fbae8e9e7ec01efd19e4
#
_entry.id   d306d911da29fbae8e9e7ec01efd19e4
#
_cell.length_a   1.000
_cell.length_b   1.000
_cell.length_c   1.000
_cell.angle_alpha   90.00
_cell.angle_beta   90.00
_cell.angle_gamma   90.00
#
_symmetry.space_group_name_H-M   'P 1'
#
loop_
_entity.id
_entity.type
_entity.pdbx_description
1 polymer ?
#
loop_
_entity_poly.entity_id
_entity_poly.type
_entity_poly.pdbx_seq_one_letter_code
_entity_poly.pdbx_strand_id
1 'polypeptide(L)'
;PKGLVGSEMCIRDRPSGANIFFEMAKDYTKMVEEMSGGELKIDLQPVGAVVKTSEIGQAVSSGALDMGHWVTAYWYGKNPAASLFGTGPSYGLSSQEVMGWMEYGGGRALYEETLSKVGYDYVGFFHMPMPAQPFGWFKKNVTKVADVKGMKYRTVGLATNVLTAMGMVVRQLPGGEIQPAMKTGLIDAAEFNNPT
;
A
#
# COMPACT_ATOMS: atom_id res chain seq x y z
N PRO A 1 1.36 -14.68 22.71
CA PRO A 1 0.86 -14.45 21.35
C PRO A 1 1.59 -13.26 20.74
N LYS A 2 2.10 -13.46 19.56
CA LYS A 2 2.78 -12.41 18.80
C LYS A 2 1.74 -11.66 17.96
N GLY A 3 1.96 -10.38 17.68
CA GLY A 3 0.94 -9.50 17.16
C GLY A 3 0.88 -9.35 15.64
N LEU A 4 -0.29 -9.05 15.12
CA LEU A 4 -0.47 -8.55 13.76
C LEU A 4 -0.06 -7.08 13.70
N VAL A 5 0.83 -6.71 12.78
CA VAL A 5 1.14 -5.29 12.55
C VAL A 5 0.12 -4.70 11.60
N GLY A 6 -0.42 -3.56 11.99
CA GLY A 6 -1.42 -2.83 11.23
C GLY A 6 -0.94 -2.37 9.86
N SER A 7 -1.89 -1.95 9.05
CA SER A 7 -1.69 -1.54 7.67
C SER A 7 -0.82 -0.28 7.54
N GLU A 8 0.16 -0.32 6.67
CA GLU A 8 0.95 0.85 6.26
C GLU A 8 0.15 1.88 5.48
N MET A 9 -1.03 1.50 5.03
CA MET A 9 -1.98 2.44 4.44
C MET A 9 -2.64 3.35 5.48
N CYS A 10 -2.34 3.15 6.76
CA CYS A 10 -2.77 4.04 7.80
C CYS A 10 -2.09 5.40 7.64
N ILE A 11 -2.78 6.33 7.02
CA ILE A 11 -2.44 7.74 7.08
C ILE A 11 -2.74 8.18 8.50
N ARG A 12 -1.71 8.19 9.32
CA ARG A 12 -1.86 8.63 10.68
C ARG A 12 -1.69 10.12 10.80
N ASP A 13 -2.68 10.74 11.37
CA ASP A 13 -2.38 11.86 12.25
C ASP A 13 -3.50 12.16 13.25
N ARG A 14 -3.90 11.24 14.03
CA ARG A 14 -4.58 11.49 15.33
C ARG A 14 -5.22 10.21 15.88
N PRO A 15 -5.39 10.09 17.20
CA PRO A 15 -6.12 8.97 17.82
C PRO A 15 -7.62 8.90 17.48
N SER A 16 -8.13 9.78 16.62
CA SER A 16 -9.56 9.93 16.31
C SER A 16 -9.90 9.98 14.82
N GLY A 17 -8.96 9.68 13.92
CA GLY A 17 -9.20 9.67 12.48
C GLY A 17 -9.00 8.26 11.94
N ALA A 18 -10.08 7.47 11.88
CA ALA A 18 -10.04 6.13 11.36
C ALA A 18 -9.60 6.13 9.89
N ASN A 19 -8.42 5.59 9.64
CA ASN A 19 -8.08 5.18 8.30
C ASN A 19 -8.85 3.89 8.01
N ILE A 20 -9.62 3.87 6.93
CA ILE A 20 -10.47 2.73 6.57
C ILE A 20 -9.69 1.41 6.54
N PHE A 21 -8.45 1.40 6.10
CA PHE A 21 -7.63 0.19 6.04
C PHE A 21 -7.29 -0.35 7.43
N PHE A 22 -7.08 0.52 8.39
CA PHE A 22 -6.86 0.11 9.77
C PHE A 22 -8.15 -0.37 10.43
N GLU A 23 -9.27 0.28 10.15
CA GLU A 23 -10.59 -0.18 10.64
C GLU A 23 -10.94 -1.55 10.04
N MET A 24 -10.71 -1.77 8.75
CA MET A 24 -10.88 -3.09 8.13
C MET A 24 -9.97 -4.16 8.74
N ALA A 25 -8.74 -3.80 9.11
CA ALA A 25 -7.85 -4.71 9.83
C ALA A 25 -8.39 -5.04 11.24
N LYS A 26 -8.95 -4.07 11.95
CA LYS A 26 -9.64 -4.31 13.24
C LYS A 26 -10.85 -5.24 13.08
N ASP A 27 -11.67 -5.01 12.06
CA ASP A 27 -12.82 -5.87 11.79
C ASP A 27 -12.36 -7.30 11.49
N TYR A 28 -11.27 -7.45 10.72
CA TYR A 28 -10.67 -8.76 10.47
C TYR A 28 -10.22 -9.43 11.77
N THR A 29 -9.47 -8.75 12.62
CA THR A 29 -8.99 -9.32 13.89
C THR A 29 -10.14 -9.74 14.80
N LYS A 30 -11.20 -8.93 14.85
CA LYS A 30 -12.42 -9.24 15.60
C LYS A 30 -13.14 -10.48 15.05
N MET A 31 -13.31 -10.56 13.73
CA MET A 31 -13.92 -11.74 13.10
C MET A 31 -13.12 -13.02 13.38
N VAL A 32 -11.79 -12.96 13.31
CA VAL A 32 -10.93 -14.11 13.63
C VAL A 32 -11.10 -14.56 15.09
N GLU A 33 -11.15 -13.63 16.04
CA GLU A 33 -11.38 -13.94 17.45
C GLU A 33 -12.76 -14.57 17.65
N GLU A 34 -13.81 -14.00 17.08
CA GLU A 34 -15.17 -14.53 17.16
C GLU A 34 -15.30 -15.92 16.53
N MET A 35 -14.77 -16.12 15.31
CA MET A 35 -14.84 -17.41 14.60
C MET A 35 -14.02 -18.52 15.29
N SER A 36 -12.95 -18.17 15.98
CA SER A 36 -12.15 -19.13 16.75
C SER A 36 -12.69 -19.38 18.16
N GLY A 37 -13.82 -18.77 18.55
CA GLY A 37 -14.32 -18.87 19.92
C GLY A 37 -13.40 -18.24 20.96
N GLY A 38 -12.54 -17.29 20.55
CA GLY A 38 -11.56 -16.61 21.41
C GLY A 38 -10.21 -17.34 21.56
N GLU A 39 -10.01 -18.45 20.85
CA GLU A 39 -8.72 -19.18 20.88
C GLU A 39 -7.61 -18.41 20.14
N LEU A 40 -7.93 -17.73 19.04
CA LEU A 40 -7.00 -16.89 18.30
C LEU A 40 -7.24 -15.43 18.62
N LYS A 41 -6.22 -14.78 19.20
CA LYS A 41 -6.22 -13.36 19.49
C LYS A 41 -5.11 -12.68 18.71
N ILE A 42 -5.45 -11.65 17.96
CA ILE A 42 -4.50 -10.87 17.16
C ILE A 42 -4.35 -9.51 17.82
N ASP A 43 -3.14 -9.19 18.25
CA ASP A 43 -2.78 -7.85 18.75
C ASP A 43 -2.41 -6.96 17.57
N LEU A 44 -3.35 -6.11 17.15
CA LEU A 44 -3.18 -5.22 16.02
C LEU A 44 -2.39 -3.97 16.41
N GLN A 45 -1.20 -3.82 15.85
CA GLN A 45 -0.32 -2.70 16.09
C GLN A 45 -0.40 -1.69 14.92
N PRO A 46 -0.42 -0.38 15.20
CA PRO A 46 -0.37 0.63 14.14
C PRO A 46 1.01 0.70 13.49
N VAL A 47 1.04 1.18 12.25
CA VAL A 47 2.30 1.42 11.53
C VAL A 47 3.26 2.29 12.35
N GLY A 48 4.52 1.88 12.38
CA GLY A 48 5.59 2.58 13.10
C GLY A 48 5.65 2.29 14.59
N ALA A 49 4.72 1.49 15.15
CA ALA A 49 4.82 1.06 16.55
C ALA A 49 5.92 0.01 16.76
N VAL A 50 6.09 -0.87 15.78
CA VAL A 50 7.09 -1.96 15.84
C VAL A 50 8.14 -1.79 14.74
N VAL A 51 7.70 -1.67 13.47
CA VAL A 51 8.58 -1.48 12.30
C VAL A 51 8.01 -0.42 11.37
N LYS A 52 8.86 0.12 10.47
CA LYS A 52 8.43 1.03 9.41
C LYS A 52 7.67 0.26 8.33
N THR A 53 6.84 0.96 7.56
CA THR A 53 6.09 0.42 6.41
C THR A 53 6.94 -0.44 5.48
N SER A 54 8.12 0.03 5.11
CA SER A 54 9.01 -0.67 4.17
C SER A 54 9.65 -1.95 4.75
N GLU A 55 9.54 -2.16 6.05
CA GLU A 55 10.19 -3.24 6.80
C GLU A 55 9.20 -4.37 7.15
N ILE A 56 7.89 -4.15 7.01
CA ILE A 56 6.86 -5.11 7.43
C ILE A 56 7.08 -6.48 6.77
N GLY A 57 7.25 -6.55 5.46
CA GLY A 57 7.47 -7.81 4.75
C GLY A 57 8.71 -8.57 5.25
N GLN A 58 9.80 -7.86 5.56
CA GLN A 58 11.01 -8.45 6.13
C GLN A 58 10.76 -8.95 7.55
N ALA A 59 10.03 -8.19 8.35
CA ALA A 59 9.72 -8.55 9.73
C ALA A 59 8.84 -9.82 9.82
N VAL A 60 7.87 -9.96 8.91
CA VAL A 60 7.07 -11.20 8.80
C VAL A 60 7.94 -12.35 8.32
N SER A 61 8.74 -12.17 7.28
CA SER A 61 9.63 -13.20 6.73
C SER A 61 10.66 -13.70 7.76
N SER A 62 11.15 -12.83 8.64
CA SER A 62 12.09 -13.20 9.69
C SER A 62 11.43 -13.75 10.96
N GLY A 63 10.09 -13.77 11.07
CA GLY A 63 9.35 -14.17 12.26
C GLY A 63 9.39 -13.14 13.40
N ALA A 64 9.83 -11.90 13.14
CA ALA A 64 9.73 -10.81 14.11
C ALA A 64 8.27 -10.37 14.31
N LEU A 65 7.46 -10.55 13.29
CA LEU A 65 6.01 -10.38 13.28
C LEU A 65 5.36 -11.67 12.78
N ASP A 66 4.25 -12.07 13.38
CA ASP A 66 3.52 -13.26 12.92
C ASP A 66 2.73 -12.99 11.64
N MET A 67 2.24 -11.75 11.48
CA MET A 67 1.41 -11.32 10.35
C MET A 67 1.66 -9.85 10.03
N GLY A 68 1.36 -9.46 8.79
CA GLY A 68 1.41 -8.05 8.37
C GLY A 68 0.35 -7.76 7.31
N HIS A 69 -0.12 -6.53 7.27
CA HIS A 69 -1.04 -6.00 6.26
C HIS A 69 -0.39 -4.78 5.59
N TRP A 70 -0.15 -4.87 4.29
CA TRP A 70 0.50 -3.79 3.52
C TRP A 70 0.24 -3.91 2.02
N VAL A 71 0.78 -2.94 1.24
CA VAL A 71 0.65 -2.90 -0.22
C VAL A 71 1.98 -3.27 -0.89
N THR A 72 1.94 -4.20 -1.82
CA THR A 72 3.12 -4.71 -2.53
C THR A 72 3.81 -3.67 -3.42
N ALA A 73 3.14 -2.58 -3.76
CA ALA A 73 3.72 -1.46 -4.49
C ALA A 73 4.96 -0.84 -3.81
N TYR A 74 5.06 -0.94 -2.48
CA TYR A 74 6.22 -0.47 -1.72
C TYR A 74 7.48 -1.31 -1.95
N TRP A 75 7.36 -2.50 -2.55
CA TRP A 75 8.50 -3.32 -2.94
C TRP A 75 9.08 -3.00 -4.31
N TYR A 76 8.59 -1.95 -4.95
CA TYR A 76 9.09 -1.51 -6.26
C TYR A 76 10.62 -1.47 -6.33
N GLY A 77 11.28 -0.95 -5.30
CA GLY A 77 12.73 -0.89 -5.21
C GLY A 77 13.44 -2.26 -5.10
N LYS A 78 12.72 -3.31 -4.68
CA LYS A 78 13.24 -4.68 -4.64
C LYS A 78 12.94 -5.43 -5.93
N ASN A 79 11.71 -5.36 -6.39
CA ASN A 79 11.27 -5.96 -7.66
C ASN A 79 10.10 -5.15 -8.23
N PRO A 80 10.27 -4.49 -9.40
CA PRO A 80 9.19 -3.71 -10.02
C PRO A 80 7.92 -4.51 -10.30
N ALA A 81 8.01 -5.82 -10.57
CA ALA A 81 6.85 -6.67 -10.80
C ALA A 81 5.90 -6.74 -9.58
N ALA A 82 6.43 -6.58 -8.37
CA ALA A 82 5.62 -6.55 -7.16
C ALA A 82 4.57 -5.42 -7.18
N SER A 83 4.86 -4.31 -7.84
CA SER A 83 3.91 -3.20 -7.98
C SER A 83 2.66 -3.56 -8.75
N LEU A 84 2.72 -4.51 -9.67
CA LEU A 84 1.56 -4.93 -10.48
C LEU A 84 0.48 -5.62 -9.64
N PHE A 85 0.84 -6.17 -8.50
CA PHE A 85 -0.11 -6.78 -7.57
C PHE A 85 -0.78 -5.77 -6.63
N GLY A 86 -0.20 -4.60 -6.43
CA GLY A 86 -0.74 -3.57 -5.53
C GLY A 86 -1.31 -2.36 -6.27
N THR A 87 -0.69 -1.97 -7.37
CA THR A 87 -1.11 -0.85 -8.21
C THR A 87 -0.96 -1.26 -9.67
N GLY A 88 -2.05 -1.66 -10.29
CA GLY A 88 -2.06 -1.98 -11.71
C GLY A 88 -1.85 -0.74 -12.60
N PRO A 89 -1.53 -0.93 -13.89
CA PRO A 89 -1.40 0.16 -14.84
C PRO A 89 -2.75 0.81 -15.13
N SER A 90 -2.73 2.07 -15.56
CA SER A 90 -3.91 2.74 -16.13
C SER A 90 -4.45 1.90 -17.29
N TYR A 91 -5.77 1.83 -17.39
CA TYR A 91 -6.48 0.97 -18.37
C TYR A 91 -6.26 -0.54 -18.17
N GLY A 92 -5.72 -0.95 -17.03
CA GLY A 92 -5.61 -2.35 -16.63
C GLY A 92 -6.92 -2.89 -16.04
N LEU A 93 -6.80 -4.03 -15.35
CA LEU A 93 -7.91 -4.68 -14.68
C LEU A 93 -8.45 -3.82 -13.52
N SER A 94 -9.76 -3.86 -13.30
CA SER A 94 -10.37 -3.37 -12.07
C SER A 94 -9.91 -4.19 -10.87
N SER A 95 -10.08 -3.67 -9.66
CA SER A 95 -9.70 -4.40 -8.44
C SER A 95 -10.44 -5.72 -8.27
N GLN A 96 -11.71 -5.81 -8.69
CA GLN A 96 -12.47 -7.07 -8.69
C GLN A 96 -11.92 -8.07 -9.72
N GLU A 97 -11.57 -7.61 -10.91
CA GLU A 97 -10.95 -8.45 -11.94
C GLU A 97 -9.58 -8.96 -11.49
N VAL A 98 -8.77 -8.12 -10.81
CA VAL A 98 -7.50 -8.55 -10.20
C VAL A 98 -7.74 -9.64 -9.16
N MET A 99 -8.74 -9.48 -8.29
CA MET A 99 -9.09 -10.53 -7.31
C MET A 99 -9.49 -11.84 -8.01
N GLY A 100 -10.32 -11.75 -9.03
CA GLY A 100 -10.69 -12.92 -9.84
C GLY A 100 -9.49 -13.58 -10.53
N TRP A 101 -8.59 -12.79 -11.09
CA TRP A 101 -7.35 -13.28 -11.67
C TRP A 101 -6.42 -13.94 -10.64
N MET A 102 -6.31 -13.38 -9.44
CA MET A 102 -5.53 -13.96 -8.34
C MET A 102 -6.04 -15.35 -7.98
N GLU A 103 -7.35 -15.53 -7.87
CA GLU A 103 -7.94 -16.81 -7.43
C GLU A 103 -8.08 -17.84 -8.55
N TYR A 104 -8.39 -17.43 -9.79
CA TYR A 104 -8.78 -18.32 -10.88
C TYR A 104 -7.90 -18.19 -12.13
N GLY A 105 -7.12 -17.12 -12.25
CA GLY A 105 -6.36 -16.80 -13.45
C GLY A 105 -4.85 -17.04 -13.35
N GLY A 106 -4.37 -17.69 -12.29
CA GLY A 106 -2.94 -17.98 -12.11
C GLY A 106 -2.15 -16.84 -11.42
N GLY A 107 -2.79 -15.77 -11.00
CA GLY A 107 -2.15 -14.64 -10.32
C GLY A 107 -1.43 -15.03 -9.03
N ARG A 108 -2.01 -15.98 -8.27
CA ARG A 108 -1.40 -16.51 -7.04
C ARG A 108 -0.02 -17.12 -7.29
N ALA A 109 0.13 -17.96 -8.31
CA ALA A 109 1.41 -18.57 -8.62
C ALA A 109 2.49 -17.53 -9.00
N LEU A 110 2.11 -16.51 -9.77
CA LEU A 110 3.01 -15.41 -10.11
C LEU A 110 3.36 -14.54 -8.89
N TYR A 111 2.43 -14.38 -7.97
CA TYR A 111 2.68 -13.69 -6.71
C TYR A 111 3.70 -14.44 -5.85
N GLU A 112 3.54 -15.74 -5.68
CA GLU A 112 4.46 -16.61 -4.93
C GLU A 112 5.87 -16.61 -5.56
N GLU A 113 5.95 -16.67 -6.89
CA GLU A 113 7.23 -16.50 -7.61
C GLU A 113 7.85 -15.12 -7.34
N THR A 114 7.04 -14.08 -7.30
CA THR A 114 7.50 -12.72 -7.01
C THR A 114 8.01 -12.59 -5.57
N LEU A 115 7.32 -13.19 -4.59
CA LEU A 115 7.77 -13.26 -3.19
C LEU A 115 9.16 -13.90 -3.08
N SER A 116 9.33 -15.05 -3.74
CA SER A 116 10.63 -15.75 -3.77
C SER A 116 11.75 -14.87 -4.35
N LYS A 117 11.47 -14.15 -5.45
CA LYS A 117 12.43 -13.23 -6.07
C LYS A 117 12.75 -11.99 -5.23
N VAL A 118 11.82 -11.55 -4.41
CA VAL A 118 12.02 -10.47 -3.43
C VAL A 118 12.81 -10.96 -2.21
N GLY A 119 12.88 -12.27 -2.01
CA GLY A 119 13.57 -12.90 -0.88
C GLY A 119 12.73 -12.95 0.39
N TYR A 120 11.41 -13.06 0.24
CA TYR A 120 10.47 -13.20 1.36
C TYR A 120 9.92 -14.62 1.44
N ASP A 121 9.85 -15.13 2.67
CA ASP A 121 9.32 -16.45 3.01
C ASP A 121 8.10 -16.29 3.93
N TYR A 122 6.92 -16.20 3.33
CA TYR A 122 5.63 -16.22 4.02
C TYR A 122 4.49 -16.54 3.04
N VAL A 123 3.34 -16.92 3.58
CA VAL A 123 2.12 -17.10 2.79
C VAL A 123 1.35 -15.78 2.74
N GLY A 124 0.96 -15.35 1.54
CA GLY A 124 0.23 -14.11 1.34
C GLY A 124 -1.16 -14.34 0.73
N PHE A 125 -2.11 -13.51 1.16
CA PHE A 125 -3.47 -13.48 0.64
C PHE A 125 -3.82 -12.05 0.22
N PHE A 126 -4.52 -11.92 -0.92
CA PHE A 126 -5.03 -10.63 -1.35
C PHE A 126 -6.41 -10.40 -0.73
N HIS A 127 -6.58 -9.22 -0.19
CA HIS A 127 -7.86 -8.76 0.34
C HIS A 127 -7.96 -7.24 0.15
N MET A 128 -9.11 -6.65 0.42
CA MET A 128 -9.36 -5.22 0.32
C MET A 128 -9.06 -4.66 -1.08
N PRO A 129 -9.85 -5.03 -2.09
CA PRO A 129 -9.71 -4.44 -3.41
C PRO A 129 -9.90 -2.93 -3.34
N MET A 130 -8.84 -2.18 -3.70
CA MET A 130 -8.83 -0.73 -3.59
C MET A 130 -9.59 -0.08 -4.75
N PRO A 131 -10.30 1.04 -4.51
CA PRO A 131 -10.94 1.79 -5.58
C PRO A 131 -9.89 2.41 -6.52
N ALA A 132 -10.35 2.79 -7.71
CA ALA A 132 -9.50 3.53 -8.65
C ALA A 132 -8.98 4.83 -8.01
N GLN A 133 -7.70 5.10 -8.23
CA GLN A 133 -7.06 6.32 -7.72
C GLN A 133 -7.24 7.47 -8.71
N PRO A 134 -7.45 8.72 -8.23
CA PRO A 134 -7.38 9.89 -9.09
C PRO A 134 -5.94 10.11 -9.55
N PHE A 135 -5.77 10.90 -10.64
CA PHE A 135 -4.44 11.30 -11.08
C PHE A 135 -3.65 12.00 -9.96
N GLY A 136 -4.32 12.78 -9.12
CA GLY A 136 -3.71 13.33 -7.92
C GLY A 136 -4.42 14.55 -7.34
N TRP A 137 -3.92 14.96 -6.20
CA TRP A 137 -4.31 16.15 -5.45
C TRP A 137 -3.18 17.19 -5.57
N PHE A 138 -3.49 18.36 -6.06
CA PHE A 138 -2.51 19.38 -6.48
C PHE A 138 -2.70 20.68 -5.72
N LYS A 139 -1.59 21.36 -5.35
CA LYS A 139 -1.62 22.71 -4.80
C LYS A 139 -1.94 23.77 -5.86
N LYS A 140 -1.78 23.45 -7.13
CA LYS A 140 -2.02 24.32 -8.29
C LYS A 140 -3.05 23.67 -9.20
N ASN A 141 -3.77 24.50 -9.93
CA ASN A 141 -4.62 24.01 -11.01
C ASN A 141 -3.74 23.41 -12.14
N VAL A 142 -4.10 22.22 -12.60
CA VAL A 142 -3.42 21.49 -13.68
C VAL A 142 -4.43 21.31 -14.81
N THR A 143 -4.17 21.91 -15.95
CA THR A 143 -5.06 21.89 -17.11
C THR A 143 -4.44 21.25 -18.34
N LYS A 144 -3.12 21.13 -18.39
CA LYS A 144 -2.37 20.55 -19.50
C LYS A 144 -1.11 19.84 -18.99
N VAL A 145 -0.59 18.91 -19.77
CA VAL A 145 0.61 18.13 -19.42
C VAL A 145 1.82 19.02 -19.10
N ALA A 146 1.95 20.16 -19.74
CA ALA A 146 3.06 21.07 -19.49
C ALA A 146 3.06 21.63 -18.05
N ASP A 147 1.91 21.69 -17.38
CA ASP A 147 1.77 22.27 -16.05
C ASP A 147 2.40 21.39 -14.95
N VAL A 148 2.60 20.10 -15.24
CA VAL A 148 3.19 19.15 -14.29
C VAL A 148 4.72 19.08 -14.38
N LYS A 149 5.34 19.70 -15.38
CA LYS A 149 6.79 19.64 -15.58
C LYS A 149 7.52 20.32 -14.40
N GLY A 150 8.47 19.59 -13.81
CA GLY A 150 9.24 20.06 -12.66
C GLY A 150 8.48 20.02 -11.32
N MET A 151 7.20 19.60 -11.33
CA MET A 151 6.39 19.50 -10.11
C MET A 151 6.91 18.37 -9.21
N LYS A 152 7.05 18.67 -7.94
CA LYS A 152 7.43 17.67 -6.92
C LYS A 152 6.20 16.83 -6.60
N TYR A 153 6.18 15.60 -7.08
CA TYR A 153 5.03 14.72 -7.01
C TYR A 153 5.31 13.47 -6.20
N ARG A 154 4.42 13.12 -5.28
CA ARG A 154 4.49 11.85 -4.54
C ARG A 154 3.70 10.76 -5.25
N THR A 155 4.36 9.65 -5.49
CA THR A 155 3.72 8.40 -5.89
C THR A 155 4.50 7.21 -5.36
N VAL A 156 4.05 6.00 -5.66
CA VAL A 156 4.73 4.73 -5.38
C VAL A 156 4.62 3.78 -6.58
N GLY A 157 5.48 2.78 -6.60
CA GLY A 157 5.43 1.73 -7.59
C GLY A 157 5.78 2.20 -9.01
N LEU A 158 5.19 1.53 -10.00
CA LEU A 158 5.48 1.75 -11.43
C LEU A 158 5.06 3.13 -11.95
N ALA A 159 4.10 3.79 -11.30
CA ALA A 159 3.72 5.16 -11.66
C ALA A 159 4.91 6.13 -11.59
N THR A 160 5.93 5.84 -10.77
CA THR A 160 7.18 6.59 -10.71
C THR A 160 7.82 6.77 -12.07
N ASN A 161 7.88 5.71 -12.88
CA ASN A 161 8.52 5.76 -14.21
C ASN A 161 7.74 6.66 -15.17
N VAL A 162 6.41 6.52 -15.19
CA VAL A 162 5.53 7.30 -16.07
C VAL A 162 5.63 8.79 -15.73
N LEU A 163 5.47 9.13 -14.46
CA LEU A 163 5.46 10.51 -14.01
C LEU A 163 6.84 11.18 -14.15
N THR A 164 7.93 10.42 -13.95
CA THR A 164 9.27 10.91 -14.23
C THR A 164 9.46 11.19 -15.73
N ALA A 165 8.97 10.31 -16.60
CA ALA A 165 9.02 10.52 -18.05
C ALA A 165 8.18 11.73 -18.49
N MET A 166 7.11 12.07 -17.76
CA MET A 166 6.34 13.31 -17.95
C MET A 166 7.07 14.57 -17.45
N GLY A 167 8.25 14.43 -16.86
CA GLY A 167 9.08 15.53 -16.38
C GLY A 167 8.77 15.99 -14.95
N MET A 168 8.06 15.21 -14.16
CA MET A 168 7.87 15.46 -12.73
C MET A 168 9.09 15.09 -11.91
N VAL A 169 9.27 15.72 -10.77
CA VAL A 169 10.27 15.36 -9.75
C VAL A 169 9.59 14.43 -8.75
N VAL A 170 9.69 13.12 -9.00
CA VAL A 170 8.97 12.13 -8.21
C VAL A 170 9.66 11.87 -6.86
N ARG A 171 8.87 11.73 -5.81
CA ARG A 171 9.26 11.29 -4.47
C ARG A 171 8.41 10.09 -4.07
N GLN A 172 9.06 8.99 -3.69
CA GLN A 172 8.38 7.82 -3.13
C GLN A 172 8.32 7.99 -1.62
N LEU A 173 7.12 8.16 -1.09
CA LEU A 173 6.85 8.33 0.33
C LEU A 173 5.67 7.43 0.74
N PRO A 174 5.70 6.84 1.94
CA PRO A 174 4.52 6.20 2.52
C PRO A 174 3.32 7.15 2.57
N GLY A 175 2.11 6.58 2.51
CA GLY A 175 0.88 7.38 2.53
C GLY A 175 0.78 8.33 3.72
N GLY A 176 1.20 7.88 4.91
CA GLY A 176 1.20 8.69 6.14
C GLY A 176 2.12 9.91 6.11
N GLU A 177 3.08 9.97 5.18
CA GLU A 177 4.00 11.08 5.03
C GLU A 177 3.52 12.16 4.04
N ILE A 178 2.41 11.90 3.32
CA ILE A 178 1.91 12.85 2.30
C ILE A 178 1.56 14.20 2.91
N GLN A 179 0.75 14.21 3.97
CA GLN A 179 0.30 15.48 4.57
C GLN A 179 1.45 16.33 5.13
N PRO A 180 2.38 15.80 5.95
CA PRO A 180 3.54 16.56 6.40
C PRO A 180 4.42 17.01 5.24
N ALA A 181 4.65 16.18 4.22
CA ALA A 181 5.43 16.56 3.04
C ALA A 181 4.77 17.69 2.23
N MET A 182 3.44 17.68 2.11
CA MET A 182 2.69 18.77 1.50
C MET A 182 2.81 20.07 2.30
N LYS A 183 2.70 20.00 3.63
CA LYS A 183 2.82 21.19 4.52
C LYS A 183 4.19 21.83 4.44
N THR A 184 5.24 21.03 4.43
CA THR A 184 6.64 21.52 4.39
C THR A 184 7.12 21.94 3.00
N GLY A 185 6.32 21.70 1.94
CA GLY A 185 6.73 21.97 0.56
C GLY A 185 7.75 20.98 -0.01
N LEU A 186 7.93 19.83 0.64
CA LEU A 186 8.72 18.72 0.10
C LEU A 186 8.10 18.18 -1.18
N ILE A 187 6.76 18.19 -1.26
CA ILE A 187 5.97 17.85 -2.44
C ILE A 187 4.91 18.91 -2.73
N ASP A 188 4.53 19.03 -4.00
CA ASP A 188 3.52 19.97 -4.50
C ASP A 188 2.19 19.27 -4.83
N ALA A 189 2.26 17.96 -5.04
CA ALA A 189 1.11 17.12 -5.39
C ALA A 189 1.37 15.67 -4.97
N ALA A 190 0.29 14.91 -4.83
CA ALA A 190 0.33 13.48 -4.52
C ALA A 190 -0.90 12.78 -5.07
N GLU A 191 -0.73 11.53 -5.47
CA GLU A 191 -1.86 10.60 -5.61
C GLU A 191 -2.13 9.92 -4.26
N PHE A 192 -3.34 9.50 -4.09
CA PHE A 192 -3.81 8.60 -3.05
C PHE A 192 -5.19 8.06 -3.45
N ASN A 193 -5.71 7.12 -2.70
CA ASN A 193 -7.04 6.58 -2.97
C ASN A 193 -8.10 7.68 -3.03
N ASN A 194 -9.17 7.42 -3.78
CA ASN A 194 -10.39 8.21 -3.66
C ASN A 194 -10.85 8.24 -2.19
N PRO A 195 -11.54 9.31 -1.77
CA PRO A 195 -12.11 9.37 -0.43
C PRO A 195 -12.94 8.12 -0.15
N THR A 196 -12.62 7.47 0.93
CA THR A 196 -13.28 6.25 1.43
C THR A 196 -13.71 6.47 2.86
#